data_f45881f54c8d8dbf028b4334a10f8e49
#
_entry.id   f45881f54c8d8dbf028b4334a10f8e49
#
_cell.length_a   1.000
_cell.length_b   1.000
_cell.length_c   1.000
_cell.angle_alpha   90.00
_cell.angle_beta   90.00
_cell.angle_gamma   90.00
#
_symmetry.space_group_name_H-M   'P 1'
#
loop_
_entity.id
_entity.type
_entity.pdbx_description
1 polymer ?
#
loop_
_entity_poly.entity_id
_entity_poly.type
_entity_poly.pdbx_seq_one_letter_code
_entity_poly.pdbx_strand_id
1 'polypeptide(L)'
;DIKAGDTTTISGQIVNNNFITLHEVNLTLEGLSSDGISINNSLDSQHFSRIPAGSTQGFSFPLIAGNEIAGGTYSVTLKITCKDDAGRSYDKSQNFYINIIGDKKEEEKPSLEIRNMTEPSGTYVVNQNFQVSFDLANIGEGEAKNIKVSASGMEGGAVVPKSTSIKNIKMLAPNEVSHFDFTFAGTSSAETQNYPIEFTIEYENETDTPTTFKQYAGVNISNP
;
A
#
# COMPACT_ATOMS: atom_id res chain seq x y z
N ASP A 1 12.92 12.45 17.44
CA ASP A 1 11.86 11.62 16.86
C ASP A 1 10.55 12.41 16.92
N ILE A 2 9.87 12.54 15.79
CA ILE A 2 8.56 13.20 15.66
C ILE A 2 7.59 12.29 14.89
N LYS A 3 6.27 12.55 15.01
CA LYS A 3 5.24 11.81 14.26
C LYS A 3 4.84 12.56 12.99
N ALA A 4 4.12 11.89 12.10
CA ALA A 4 3.43 12.55 10.99
C ALA A 4 2.54 13.70 11.52
N GLY A 5 2.59 14.86 10.86
CA GLY A 5 1.90 16.07 11.29
C GLY A 5 2.56 16.87 12.40
N ASP A 6 3.56 16.32 13.09
CA ASP A 6 4.27 17.05 14.16
C ASP A 6 5.24 18.09 13.59
N THR A 7 5.52 19.09 14.42
CA THR A 7 6.52 20.12 14.14
C THR A 7 7.82 19.86 14.89
N THR A 8 8.94 20.30 14.31
CA THR A 8 10.25 20.29 14.94
C THR A 8 11.03 21.52 14.52
N THR A 9 12.22 21.71 15.07
CA THR A 9 13.07 22.84 14.72
C THR A 9 14.51 22.38 14.57
N ILE A 10 15.12 22.69 13.43
CA ILE A 10 16.57 22.63 13.27
C ILE A 10 17.13 23.96 13.73
N SER A 11 17.99 23.94 14.72
CA SER A 11 18.68 25.13 15.22
C SER A 11 20.13 24.84 15.50
N GLY A 12 20.93 25.87 15.46
CA GLY A 12 22.37 25.78 15.73
C GLY A 12 23.04 27.14 15.71
N GLN A 13 24.36 27.08 15.63
CA GLN A 13 25.20 28.28 15.61
C GLN A 13 26.27 28.17 14.51
N ILE A 14 26.46 29.24 13.77
CA ILE A 14 27.61 29.42 12.89
C ILE A 14 28.67 30.08 13.71
N VAL A 15 29.84 29.45 13.83
CA VAL A 15 31.00 30.02 14.55
C VAL A 15 32.04 30.41 13.50
N ASN A 16 32.36 31.70 13.43
CA ASN A 16 33.44 32.18 12.59
C ASN A 16 34.77 32.08 13.35
N ASN A 17 35.45 30.95 13.22
CA ASN A 17 36.75 30.71 13.84
C ASN A 17 37.94 31.33 13.07
N ASN A 18 37.66 32.08 12.01
CA ASN A 18 38.71 32.77 11.23
C ASN A 18 39.07 34.13 11.84
N PHE A 19 40.18 34.67 11.39
CA PHE A 19 40.66 36.00 11.75
C PHE A 19 40.09 37.13 10.86
N ILE A 20 39.19 36.80 9.93
CA ILE A 20 38.54 37.69 8.98
C ILE A 20 37.03 37.70 9.18
N THR A 21 36.39 38.78 8.80
CA THR A 21 34.93 38.84 8.80
C THR A 21 34.35 38.07 7.63
N LEU A 22 33.28 37.29 7.86
CA LEU A 22 32.47 36.70 6.80
C LEU A 22 31.35 37.66 6.42
N HIS A 23 31.12 37.80 5.11
CA HIS A 23 30.11 38.67 4.51
C HIS A 23 29.11 37.85 3.69
N GLU A 24 27.92 38.40 3.48
CA GLU A 24 26.88 37.78 2.65
C GLU A 24 26.66 36.29 3.03
N VAL A 25 26.49 36.05 4.32
CA VAL A 25 26.31 34.68 4.84
C VAL A 25 24.88 34.21 4.58
N ASN A 26 24.68 33.29 3.66
CA ASN A 26 23.39 32.75 3.32
C ASN A 26 23.30 31.28 3.83
N LEU A 27 22.20 30.99 4.49
CA LEU A 27 21.81 29.64 4.89
C LEU A 27 20.59 29.25 4.10
N THR A 28 20.60 28.05 3.53
CA THR A 28 19.46 27.50 2.79
C THR A 28 19.26 26.04 3.17
N LEU A 29 18.03 25.65 3.46
CA LEU A 29 17.66 24.25 3.64
C LEU A 29 17.31 23.64 2.30
N GLU A 30 17.92 22.49 2.02
CA GLU A 30 17.66 21.65 0.86
C GLU A 30 17.11 20.28 1.30
N GLY A 31 16.42 19.55 0.41
CA GLY A 31 15.83 18.24 0.71
C GLY A 31 14.43 18.33 1.30
N LEU A 32 13.80 19.51 1.23
CA LEU A 32 12.42 19.73 1.65
C LEU A 32 11.42 19.27 0.57
N SER A 33 10.27 18.74 0.98
CA SER A 33 9.17 18.35 0.08
C SER A 33 7.82 18.54 0.78
N SER A 34 6.77 18.78 0.00
CA SER A 34 5.40 18.95 0.53
C SER A 34 4.87 17.68 1.21
N ASP A 35 5.24 16.52 0.70
CA ASP A 35 4.76 15.21 1.18
C ASP A 35 5.70 14.58 2.22
N GLY A 36 6.87 15.19 2.42
CA GLY A 36 7.89 14.77 3.37
C GLY A 36 8.05 15.76 4.52
N ILE A 37 9.29 16.28 4.68
CA ILE A 37 9.58 17.34 5.61
C ILE A 37 9.52 18.69 4.87
N SER A 38 8.80 19.65 5.39
CA SER A 38 8.68 20.99 4.84
C SER A 38 8.89 22.08 5.88
N ILE A 39 9.04 23.34 5.45
CA ILE A 39 9.11 24.50 6.33
C ILE A 39 7.74 24.77 6.96
N ASN A 40 7.73 25.06 8.25
CA ASN A 40 6.52 25.41 9.00
C ASN A 40 6.40 26.94 9.16
N ASN A 41 5.55 27.55 8.31
CA ASN A 41 5.22 28.99 8.37
C ASN A 41 6.45 29.93 8.44
N SER A 42 7.52 29.60 7.70
CA SER A 42 8.76 30.36 7.67
C SER A 42 9.40 30.32 6.28
N LEU A 43 10.58 30.88 6.12
CA LEU A 43 11.41 30.76 4.94
C LEU A 43 12.41 29.61 5.11
N ASP A 44 12.75 28.97 3.99
CA ASP A 44 13.78 27.93 3.90
C ASP A 44 15.21 28.49 3.87
N SER A 45 15.34 29.81 4.00
CA SER A 45 16.62 30.51 3.93
C SER A 45 16.71 31.63 4.96
N GLN A 46 17.93 31.91 5.42
CA GLN A 46 18.28 33.02 6.28
C GLN A 46 19.54 33.71 5.75
N HIS A 47 19.62 35.04 5.91
CA HIS A 47 20.73 35.86 5.46
C HIS A 47 21.27 36.69 6.60
N PHE A 48 22.60 36.72 6.72
CA PHE A 48 23.31 37.60 7.63
C PHE A 48 24.33 38.43 6.83
N SER A 49 24.25 39.75 6.91
CA SER A 49 25.13 40.62 6.14
C SER A 49 26.60 40.42 6.49
N ARG A 50 26.89 40.08 7.75
CA ARG A 50 28.25 39.78 8.22
C ARG A 50 28.24 38.94 9.49
N ILE A 51 29.31 38.16 9.71
CA ILE A 51 29.67 37.51 10.97
C ILE A 51 31.13 37.89 11.27
N PRO A 52 31.40 38.71 12.28
CA PRO A 52 32.75 39.16 12.61
C PRO A 52 33.69 37.99 12.98
N ALA A 53 35.00 38.21 12.85
CA ALA A 53 36.01 37.26 13.30
C ALA A 53 35.80 36.87 14.77
N GLY A 54 35.88 35.58 15.07
CA GLY A 54 35.69 35.02 16.41
C GLY A 54 34.25 35.09 16.95
N SER A 55 33.27 35.52 16.15
CA SER A 55 31.86 35.67 16.56
C SER A 55 31.03 34.46 16.19
N THR A 56 29.87 34.38 16.88
CA THR A 56 28.88 33.31 16.69
C THR A 56 27.54 33.91 16.26
N GLN A 57 26.87 33.29 15.32
CA GLN A 57 25.54 33.64 14.83
C GLN A 57 24.59 32.46 14.94
N GLY A 58 23.50 32.60 15.67
CA GLY A 58 22.46 31.58 15.78
C GLY A 58 21.55 31.52 14.56
N PHE A 59 21.04 30.36 14.25
CA PHE A 59 20.00 30.12 13.24
C PHE A 59 18.93 29.15 13.74
N SER A 60 17.75 29.21 13.13
CA SER A 60 16.63 28.35 13.50
C SER A 60 15.68 28.20 12.31
N PHE A 61 15.33 26.97 11.96
CA PHE A 61 14.37 26.63 10.91
C PHE A 61 13.28 25.74 11.48
N PRO A 62 12.05 26.27 11.62
CA PRO A 62 10.91 25.45 12.02
C PRO A 62 10.46 24.56 10.86
N LEU A 63 10.26 23.28 11.13
CA LEU A 63 9.87 22.26 10.17
C LEU A 63 8.57 21.58 10.59
N ILE A 64 7.88 20.98 9.63
CA ILE A 64 6.71 20.15 9.84
C ILE A 64 6.85 18.86 9.04
N ALA A 65 6.50 17.73 9.63
CA ALA A 65 6.36 16.46 8.96
C ALA A 65 5.00 16.39 8.25
N GLY A 66 4.95 15.92 7.01
CA GLY A 66 3.70 15.69 6.27
C GLY A 66 2.77 14.74 7.03
N ASN A 67 1.47 14.89 6.87
CA ASN A 67 0.47 14.07 7.58
C ASN A 67 0.50 12.59 7.16
N GLU A 68 0.94 12.31 5.93
CA GLU A 68 1.02 10.96 5.34
C GLU A 68 2.48 10.46 5.21
N ILE A 69 3.43 11.15 5.85
CA ILE A 69 4.85 10.79 5.76
C ILE A 69 5.08 9.41 6.41
N ALA A 70 5.73 8.52 5.67
CA ALA A 70 6.07 7.19 6.19
C ALA A 70 7.09 7.26 7.34
N GLY A 71 7.05 6.30 8.25
CA GLY A 71 8.09 6.15 9.28
C GLY A 71 9.45 5.88 8.65
N GLY A 72 10.50 6.52 9.20
CA GLY A 72 11.86 6.38 8.71
C GLY A 72 12.74 7.58 9.05
N THR A 73 13.97 7.55 8.54
CA THR A 73 14.93 8.65 8.73
C THR A 73 15.00 9.51 7.47
N TYR A 74 14.71 10.79 7.63
CA TYR A 74 14.75 11.79 6.55
C TYR A 74 15.95 12.72 6.75
N SER A 75 16.65 13.05 5.67
CA SER A 75 17.76 13.99 5.71
C SER A 75 17.35 15.36 5.16
N VAL A 76 17.74 16.40 5.86
CA VAL A 76 17.64 17.79 5.41
C VAL A 76 19.05 18.38 5.43
N THR A 77 19.43 19.06 4.34
CA THR A 77 20.78 19.61 4.19
C THR A 77 20.76 21.12 4.41
N LEU A 78 21.53 21.61 5.36
CA LEU A 78 21.81 23.03 5.51
C LEU A 78 23.00 23.37 4.63
N LYS A 79 22.80 24.21 3.63
CA LYS A 79 23.84 24.79 2.79
C LYS A 79 24.17 26.20 3.28
N ILE A 80 25.45 26.45 3.47
CA ILE A 80 25.97 27.74 3.94
C ILE A 80 26.90 28.28 2.87
N THR A 81 26.65 29.51 2.42
CA THR A 81 27.54 30.22 1.52
C THR A 81 27.95 31.56 2.13
N CYS A 82 29.17 31.98 1.90
CA CYS A 82 29.65 33.29 2.40
C CYS A 82 30.80 33.81 1.55
N LYS A 83 31.20 35.06 1.79
CA LYS A 83 32.38 35.71 1.21
C LYS A 83 33.32 36.20 2.29
N ASP A 84 34.60 36.30 1.95
CA ASP A 84 35.60 36.96 2.81
C ASP A 84 35.74 38.46 2.45
N ASP A 85 36.61 39.18 3.20
CA ASP A 85 36.91 40.58 2.95
C ASP A 85 37.52 40.87 1.57
N ALA A 86 38.06 39.86 0.88
CA ALA A 86 38.58 39.93 -0.48
C ALA A 86 37.55 39.54 -1.54
N GLY A 87 36.30 39.22 -1.14
CA GLY A 87 35.21 38.83 -2.03
C GLY A 87 35.27 37.39 -2.51
N ARG A 88 36.15 36.54 -1.97
CA ARG A 88 36.24 35.11 -2.31
C ARG A 88 35.06 34.39 -1.67
N SER A 89 34.42 33.50 -2.45
CA SER A 89 33.27 32.74 -2.01
C SER A 89 33.68 31.41 -1.37
N TYR A 90 32.96 31.02 -0.34
CA TYR A 90 33.07 29.73 0.36
C TYR A 90 31.71 29.11 0.51
N ASP A 91 31.66 27.79 0.50
CA ASP A 91 30.45 27.02 0.76
C ASP A 91 30.74 25.85 1.71
N LYS A 92 29.71 25.46 2.46
CA LYS A 92 29.73 24.30 3.35
C LYS A 92 28.33 23.73 3.46
N SER A 93 28.21 22.40 3.57
CA SER A 93 26.93 21.73 3.79
C SER A 93 26.99 20.89 5.07
N GLN A 94 25.86 20.83 5.78
CA GLN A 94 25.66 20.02 6.96
C GLN A 94 24.33 19.26 6.85
N ASN A 95 24.36 17.95 6.99
CA ASN A 95 23.15 17.12 7.01
C ASN A 95 22.59 17.02 8.43
N PHE A 96 21.28 17.13 8.52
CA PHE A 96 20.48 16.84 9.70
C PHE A 96 19.58 15.66 9.39
N TYR A 97 19.42 14.75 10.35
CA TYR A 97 18.60 13.57 10.22
C TYR A 97 17.41 13.67 11.19
N ILE A 98 16.21 13.53 10.65
CA ILE A 98 14.96 13.60 11.39
C ILE A 98 14.31 12.22 11.34
N ASN A 99 14.12 11.60 12.50
CA ASN A 99 13.41 10.32 12.58
C ASN A 99 11.91 10.59 12.71
N ILE A 100 11.17 10.07 11.76
CA ILE A 100 9.72 10.03 11.80
C ILE A 100 9.29 8.71 12.41
N ILE A 101 8.58 8.78 13.53
CA ILE A 101 7.82 7.64 14.04
C ILE A 101 6.54 7.63 13.23
N GLY A 102 6.52 6.87 12.15
CA GLY A 102 5.29 6.56 11.43
C GLY A 102 4.65 5.37 12.12
N ASP A 103 3.37 5.43 12.35
CA ASP A 103 2.61 4.22 12.28
C ASP A 103 2.86 3.69 10.86
N LYS A 104 3.66 2.62 10.71
CA LYS A 104 3.44 1.74 9.58
C LYS A 104 2.00 1.28 9.77
N LYS A 105 1.05 1.92 9.11
CA LYS A 105 -0.12 1.20 8.65
C LYS A 105 0.49 0.12 7.76
N GLU A 106 0.72 -1.06 8.30
CA GLU A 106 0.81 -2.24 7.45
C GLU A 106 -0.45 -2.14 6.59
N GLU A 107 -0.26 -2.12 5.27
CA GLU A 107 -1.41 -2.13 4.37
C GLU A 107 -2.29 -3.27 4.85
N GLU A 108 -3.44 -2.93 5.41
CA GLU A 108 -4.44 -3.90 5.81
C GLU A 108 -4.87 -4.63 4.54
N LYS A 109 -4.31 -5.83 4.33
CA LYS A 109 -4.54 -6.59 3.10
C LYS A 109 -5.71 -7.53 3.29
N PRO A 110 -6.64 -7.58 2.31
CA PRO A 110 -7.65 -8.61 2.29
C PRO A 110 -7.02 -9.98 2.01
N SER A 111 -7.60 -10.99 2.59
CA SER A 111 -7.27 -12.40 2.31
C SER A 111 -8.55 -13.20 2.25
N LEU A 112 -8.97 -13.60 1.06
CA LEU A 112 -10.20 -14.35 0.87
C LEU A 112 -9.93 -15.86 0.91
N GLU A 113 -10.81 -16.57 1.61
CA GLU A 113 -10.75 -18.02 1.80
C GLU A 113 -12.12 -18.63 1.57
N ILE A 114 -12.16 -19.77 0.86
CA ILE A 114 -13.38 -20.59 0.73
C ILE A 114 -13.50 -21.51 1.93
N ARG A 115 -14.66 -21.48 2.57
CA ARG A 115 -15.01 -22.32 3.74
C ARG A 115 -16.34 -23.05 3.50
N ASN A 116 -16.58 -24.09 4.30
CA ASN A 116 -17.85 -24.81 4.32
C ASN A 116 -18.32 -25.24 2.93
N MET A 117 -17.39 -25.68 2.06
CA MET A 117 -17.78 -26.16 0.72
C MET A 117 -18.60 -27.44 0.85
N THR A 118 -19.80 -27.41 0.27
CA THR A 118 -20.66 -28.57 0.14
C THR A 118 -20.49 -29.11 -1.28
N GLU A 119 -19.85 -30.27 -1.40
CA GLU A 119 -19.66 -30.97 -2.66
C GLU A 119 -20.82 -31.91 -2.98
N PRO A 120 -21.09 -32.16 -4.28
CA PRO A 120 -22.10 -33.15 -4.68
C PRO A 120 -21.75 -34.53 -4.13
N SER A 121 -22.65 -35.12 -3.38
CA SER A 121 -22.50 -36.48 -2.83
C SER A 121 -23.20 -37.51 -3.71
N GLY A 122 -22.49 -38.59 -4.09
CA GLY A 122 -23.02 -39.65 -4.92
C GLY A 122 -22.76 -39.45 -6.42
N THR A 123 -23.48 -40.18 -7.24
CA THR A 123 -23.36 -40.16 -8.70
C THR A 123 -24.62 -39.58 -9.33
N TYR A 124 -24.43 -38.60 -10.21
CA TYR A 124 -25.51 -37.92 -10.92
C TYR A 124 -25.60 -38.44 -12.35
N VAL A 125 -26.82 -38.72 -12.82
CA VAL A 125 -27.04 -39.09 -14.21
C VAL A 125 -26.96 -37.83 -15.10
N VAL A 126 -26.55 -37.97 -16.34
CA VAL A 126 -26.58 -36.88 -17.33
C VAL A 126 -27.94 -36.18 -17.35
N ASN A 127 -27.93 -34.84 -17.46
CA ASN A 127 -29.08 -33.94 -17.35
C ASN A 127 -29.71 -33.83 -15.93
N GLN A 128 -29.21 -34.52 -14.93
CA GLN A 128 -29.60 -34.31 -13.53
C GLN A 128 -28.86 -33.12 -12.95
N ASN A 129 -29.61 -32.21 -12.31
CA ASN A 129 -29.00 -31.05 -11.61
C ASN A 129 -28.35 -31.46 -10.31
N PHE A 130 -27.23 -30.83 -9.99
CA PHE A 130 -26.59 -30.89 -8.69
C PHE A 130 -26.09 -29.48 -8.29
N GLN A 131 -25.83 -29.28 -7.01
CA GLN A 131 -25.37 -28.00 -6.47
C GLN A 131 -24.00 -28.12 -5.82
N VAL A 132 -23.23 -27.06 -5.94
CA VAL A 132 -22.05 -26.79 -5.12
C VAL A 132 -22.27 -25.46 -4.43
N SER A 133 -22.07 -25.43 -3.13
CA SER A 133 -22.17 -24.20 -2.34
C SER A 133 -20.95 -24.04 -1.45
N PHE A 134 -20.62 -22.80 -1.12
CA PHE A 134 -19.54 -22.47 -0.20
C PHE A 134 -19.71 -21.07 0.38
N ASP A 135 -18.97 -20.80 1.43
CA ASP A 135 -18.83 -19.51 2.03
C ASP A 135 -17.48 -18.89 1.62
N LEU A 136 -17.49 -17.65 1.18
CA LEU A 136 -16.29 -16.85 0.94
C LEU A 136 -16.09 -15.91 2.13
N ALA A 137 -15.02 -16.11 2.89
CA ALA A 137 -14.69 -15.33 4.07
C ALA A 137 -13.49 -14.43 3.81
N ASN A 138 -13.54 -13.19 4.26
CA ASN A 138 -12.35 -12.33 4.34
C ASN A 138 -11.69 -12.52 5.70
N ILE A 139 -10.56 -13.21 5.72
CA ILE A 139 -9.74 -13.48 6.92
C ILE A 139 -8.59 -12.49 7.08
N GLY A 140 -8.47 -11.55 6.14
CA GLY A 140 -7.48 -10.48 6.18
C GLY A 140 -7.94 -9.29 7.02
N GLU A 141 -7.07 -8.31 7.16
CA GLU A 141 -7.30 -7.08 7.92
C GLU A 141 -7.84 -5.94 7.05
N GLY A 142 -7.67 -6.04 5.71
CA GLY A 142 -8.15 -5.07 4.72
C GLY A 142 -9.46 -5.49 4.06
N GLU A 143 -10.15 -4.52 3.46
CA GLU A 143 -11.36 -4.72 2.67
C GLU A 143 -11.03 -5.31 1.29
N ALA A 144 -11.73 -6.38 0.89
CA ALA A 144 -11.71 -6.89 -0.48
C ALA A 144 -12.78 -6.18 -1.32
N LYS A 145 -12.40 -5.72 -2.52
CA LYS A 145 -13.27 -4.99 -3.45
C LYS A 145 -13.42 -5.72 -4.77
N ASN A 146 -14.46 -5.38 -5.51
CA ASN A 146 -14.70 -5.86 -6.87
C ASN A 146 -14.59 -7.39 -6.99
N ILE A 147 -15.16 -8.11 -6.02
CA ILE A 147 -15.03 -9.54 -5.91
C ILE A 147 -15.89 -10.20 -6.99
N LYS A 148 -15.26 -11.05 -7.81
CA LYS A 148 -15.90 -11.84 -8.85
C LYS A 148 -15.65 -13.31 -8.60
N VAL A 149 -16.72 -14.09 -8.49
CA VAL A 149 -16.69 -15.53 -8.34
C VAL A 149 -17.20 -16.15 -9.63
N SER A 150 -16.35 -16.87 -10.35
CA SER A 150 -16.68 -17.56 -11.60
C SER A 150 -16.64 -19.07 -11.40
N ALA A 151 -17.66 -19.75 -11.87
CA ALA A 151 -17.80 -21.20 -11.78
C ALA A 151 -17.83 -21.81 -13.19
N SER A 152 -17.00 -22.82 -13.44
CA SER A 152 -16.89 -23.51 -14.75
C SER A 152 -16.75 -25.01 -14.58
N GLY A 153 -17.48 -25.78 -15.38
CA GLY A 153 -17.10 -27.16 -15.65
C GLY A 153 -15.86 -27.14 -16.56
N MET A 154 -14.82 -27.87 -16.19
CA MET A 154 -13.60 -27.94 -16.98
C MET A 154 -13.86 -28.68 -18.29
N GLU A 155 -12.98 -28.49 -19.25
CA GLU A 155 -12.90 -28.90 -20.65
C GLU A 155 -13.98 -29.84 -21.24
N GLY A 156 -14.36 -29.56 -22.47
CA GLY A 156 -15.20 -30.44 -23.31
C GLY A 156 -16.72 -30.26 -23.15
N GLY A 157 -17.19 -29.40 -22.26
CA GLY A 157 -18.62 -29.17 -22.07
C GLY A 157 -19.36 -30.36 -21.44
N ALA A 158 -18.65 -31.27 -20.79
CA ALA A 158 -19.23 -32.43 -20.11
C ALA A 158 -20.08 -32.05 -18.90
N VAL A 159 -19.68 -31.01 -18.19
CA VAL A 159 -20.43 -30.40 -17.07
C VAL A 159 -20.64 -28.91 -17.37
N VAL A 160 -21.89 -28.48 -17.29
CA VAL A 160 -22.27 -27.08 -17.62
C VAL A 160 -23.06 -26.46 -16.48
N PRO A 161 -22.89 -25.15 -16.25
CA PRO A 161 -23.69 -24.41 -15.27
C PRO A 161 -25.16 -24.34 -15.74
N LYS A 162 -26.08 -24.50 -14.80
CA LYS A 162 -27.52 -24.35 -14.94
C LYS A 162 -28.07 -23.13 -14.20
N SER A 163 -27.22 -22.46 -13.44
CA SER A 163 -27.49 -21.15 -12.84
C SER A 163 -26.48 -20.12 -13.39
N THR A 164 -26.60 -18.87 -12.98
CA THR A 164 -25.60 -17.86 -13.29
C THR A 164 -24.21 -18.32 -12.84
N SER A 165 -23.27 -18.42 -13.78
CA SER A 165 -21.91 -18.94 -13.55
C SER A 165 -20.93 -17.88 -13.04
N ILE A 166 -21.32 -16.62 -13.04
CA ILE A 166 -20.52 -15.50 -12.52
C ILE A 166 -21.37 -14.72 -11.54
N LYS A 167 -20.88 -14.57 -10.31
CA LYS A 167 -21.49 -13.76 -9.26
C LYS A 167 -20.51 -12.71 -8.79
N ASN A 168 -20.99 -11.47 -8.58
CA ASN A 168 -20.17 -10.36 -8.14
C ASN A 168 -20.70 -9.81 -6.83
N ILE A 169 -19.80 -9.46 -5.93
CA ILE A 169 -20.08 -8.64 -4.75
C ILE A 169 -19.13 -7.45 -4.74
N LYS A 170 -19.65 -6.29 -4.34
CA LYS A 170 -18.90 -5.04 -4.42
C LYS A 170 -17.74 -5.02 -3.45
N MET A 171 -17.98 -5.51 -2.24
CA MET A 171 -16.98 -5.50 -1.16
C MET A 171 -17.27 -6.59 -0.13
N LEU A 172 -16.23 -6.98 0.61
CA LEU A 172 -16.27 -7.87 1.76
C LEU A 172 -15.31 -7.34 2.81
N ALA A 173 -15.86 -6.84 3.92
CA ALA A 173 -15.08 -6.26 5.01
C ALA A 173 -14.29 -7.36 5.76
N PRO A 174 -13.27 -6.99 6.57
CA PRO A 174 -12.58 -7.94 7.45
C PRO A 174 -13.55 -8.73 8.31
N ASN A 175 -13.35 -10.06 8.39
CA ASN A 175 -14.19 -11.03 9.09
C ASN A 175 -15.63 -11.18 8.55
N GLU A 176 -15.95 -10.56 7.43
CA GLU A 176 -17.23 -10.75 6.77
C GLU A 176 -17.24 -12.02 5.91
N VAL A 177 -18.43 -12.63 5.77
CA VAL A 177 -18.65 -13.87 5.03
C VAL A 177 -19.80 -13.70 4.07
N SER A 178 -19.65 -14.18 2.83
CA SER A 178 -20.69 -14.21 1.83
C SER A 178 -20.92 -15.62 1.32
N HIS A 179 -22.18 -16.05 1.19
CA HIS A 179 -22.55 -17.37 0.73
C HIS A 179 -22.75 -17.42 -0.78
N PHE A 180 -22.23 -18.46 -1.42
CA PHE A 180 -22.37 -18.73 -2.87
C PHE A 180 -22.91 -20.12 -3.10
N ASP A 181 -23.85 -20.21 -4.05
CA ASP A 181 -24.40 -21.47 -4.56
C ASP A 181 -24.38 -21.48 -6.10
N PHE A 182 -24.08 -22.61 -6.68
CA PHE A 182 -24.07 -22.81 -8.13
C PHE A 182 -24.72 -24.13 -8.47
N THR A 183 -25.53 -24.13 -9.53
CA THR A 183 -26.20 -25.35 -10.05
C THR A 183 -25.56 -25.75 -11.35
N PHE A 184 -25.28 -27.03 -11.50
CA PHE A 184 -24.69 -27.64 -12.68
C PHE A 184 -25.48 -28.88 -13.11
N ALA A 185 -25.18 -29.37 -14.31
CA ALA A 185 -25.61 -30.70 -14.76
C ALA A 185 -24.55 -31.28 -15.71
N GLY A 186 -24.45 -32.62 -15.73
CA GLY A 186 -23.75 -33.34 -16.78
C GLY A 186 -24.51 -33.25 -18.09
N THR A 187 -23.81 -33.07 -19.21
CA THR A 187 -24.39 -33.08 -20.55
C THR A 187 -24.41 -34.49 -21.13
N SER A 188 -25.13 -34.73 -22.24
CA SER A 188 -25.14 -36.01 -22.94
C SER A 188 -23.77 -36.42 -23.54
N SER A 189 -22.82 -35.47 -23.60
CA SER A 189 -21.43 -35.74 -24.01
C SER A 189 -20.52 -36.15 -22.86
N ALA A 190 -21.01 -36.13 -21.61
CA ALA A 190 -20.25 -36.59 -20.47
C ALA A 190 -20.08 -38.12 -20.51
N GLU A 191 -18.89 -38.60 -20.21
CA GLU A 191 -18.61 -40.00 -19.95
C GLU A 191 -18.84 -40.33 -18.46
N THR A 192 -18.96 -41.62 -18.13
CA THR A 192 -19.10 -42.06 -16.76
C THR A 192 -17.74 -41.93 -16.04
N GLN A 193 -17.54 -40.81 -15.35
CA GLN A 193 -16.33 -40.54 -14.58
C GLN A 193 -16.51 -39.37 -13.61
N ASN A 194 -15.46 -39.07 -12.85
CA ASN A 194 -15.39 -37.86 -12.01
C ASN A 194 -14.96 -36.63 -12.84
N TYR A 195 -15.67 -35.52 -12.67
CA TYR A 195 -15.37 -34.24 -13.31
C TYR A 195 -15.06 -33.18 -12.30
N PRO A 196 -13.96 -32.39 -12.46
CA PRO A 196 -13.70 -31.25 -11.66
C PRO A 196 -14.56 -30.04 -12.07
N ILE A 197 -14.99 -29.26 -11.09
CA ILE A 197 -15.62 -27.96 -11.27
C ILE A 197 -14.64 -26.95 -10.72
N GLU A 198 -14.29 -25.95 -11.52
CA GLU A 198 -13.37 -24.88 -11.14
C GLU A 198 -14.15 -23.65 -10.68
N PHE A 199 -13.77 -23.12 -9.52
CA PHE A 199 -14.19 -21.83 -9.04
C PHE A 199 -12.98 -20.89 -9.07
N THR A 200 -13.10 -19.78 -9.77
CA THR A 200 -12.09 -18.72 -9.83
C THR A 200 -12.59 -17.52 -9.06
N ILE A 201 -11.83 -17.09 -8.07
CA ILE A 201 -12.12 -15.93 -7.25
C ILE A 201 -11.10 -14.83 -7.60
N GLU A 202 -11.61 -13.70 -8.06
CA GLU A 202 -10.84 -12.50 -8.38
C GLU A 202 -11.30 -11.37 -7.45
N TYR A 203 -10.39 -10.62 -6.87
CA TYR A 203 -10.70 -9.47 -6.02
C TYR A 203 -9.54 -8.46 -6.00
N GLU A 204 -9.79 -7.27 -5.52
CA GLU A 204 -8.83 -6.17 -5.40
C GLU A 204 -8.71 -5.74 -3.93
N ASN A 205 -7.56 -5.20 -3.56
CA ASN A 205 -7.34 -4.53 -2.28
C ASN A 205 -7.73 -3.04 -2.37
N GLU A 206 -7.49 -2.27 -1.31
CA GLU A 206 -7.78 -0.83 -1.27
C GLU A 206 -7.01 0.00 -2.31
N THR A 207 -5.86 -0.49 -2.77
CA THR A 207 -5.02 0.14 -3.79
C THR A 207 -5.26 -0.41 -5.20
N ASP A 208 -6.44 -1.05 -5.44
CA ASP A 208 -6.85 -1.65 -6.70
C ASP A 208 -5.85 -2.69 -7.26
N THR A 209 -5.09 -3.33 -6.36
CA THR A 209 -4.18 -4.42 -6.75
C THR A 209 -4.96 -5.73 -6.84
N PRO A 210 -5.00 -6.38 -8.02
CA PRO A 210 -5.78 -7.60 -8.22
C PRO A 210 -5.11 -8.83 -7.60
N THR A 211 -5.94 -9.70 -7.05
CA THR A 211 -5.57 -11.03 -6.55
C THR A 211 -6.52 -12.06 -7.13
N THR A 212 -6.00 -13.22 -7.51
CA THR A 212 -6.79 -14.33 -8.07
C THR A 212 -6.35 -15.64 -7.46
N PHE A 213 -7.32 -16.48 -7.08
CA PHE A 213 -7.06 -17.87 -6.70
C PHE A 213 -8.16 -18.80 -7.22
N LYS A 214 -7.89 -20.11 -7.20
CA LYS A 214 -8.80 -21.13 -7.70
C LYS A 214 -9.05 -22.19 -6.64
N GLN A 215 -10.26 -22.73 -6.66
CA GLN A 215 -10.69 -23.86 -5.84
C GLN A 215 -11.47 -24.83 -6.71
N TYR A 216 -11.39 -26.13 -6.41
CA TYR A 216 -12.04 -27.18 -7.19
C TYR A 216 -12.99 -28.00 -6.32
N ALA A 217 -14.09 -28.44 -6.92
CA ALA A 217 -14.98 -29.44 -6.38
C ALA A 217 -15.10 -30.62 -7.39
N GLY A 218 -15.31 -31.82 -6.90
CA GLY A 218 -15.49 -33.00 -7.77
C GLY A 218 -16.95 -33.43 -7.87
N VAL A 219 -17.38 -33.93 -9.03
CA VAL A 219 -18.67 -34.54 -9.21
C VAL A 219 -18.55 -35.85 -10.02
N ASN A 220 -19.22 -36.91 -9.57
CA ASN A 220 -19.32 -38.15 -10.32
C ASN A 220 -20.53 -38.10 -11.26
N ILE A 221 -20.30 -38.24 -12.57
CA ILE A 221 -21.35 -38.33 -13.58
C ILE A 221 -21.44 -39.74 -14.10
N SER A 222 -22.67 -40.19 -14.33
CA SER A 222 -22.97 -41.45 -15.01
C SER A 222 -23.75 -41.17 -16.29
N ASN A 223 -23.29 -41.76 -17.38
CA ASN A 223 -24.00 -41.76 -18.66
C ASN A 223 -24.25 -43.22 -19.03
N PRO A 224 -25.41 -43.80 -18.67
CA PRO A 224 -25.73 -45.19 -18.86
C PRO A 224 -25.98 -45.54 -20.32
#